data_d7eeabb3c002b5edb24345c460b6df9e
#
_entry.id   d7eeabb3c002b5edb24345c460b6df9e
#
_cell.length_a   1.000
_cell.length_b   1.000
_cell.length_c   1.000
_cell.angle_alpha   90.00
_cell.angle_beta   90.00
_cell.angle_gamma   90.00
#
_symmetry.space_group_name_H-M   'P 1'
#
loop_
_entity.id
_entity.type
_entity.pdbx_description
1 polymer ?
#
loop_
_entity_poly.entity_id
_entity_poly.type
_entity_poly.pdbx_seq_one_letter_code
_entity_poly.pdbx_strand_id
1 'polypeptide(L)'
;MIPKKINFMIQKQSYMKESSRQNFLKTISHRQPDRVVVDFGATPVTGIHVLVVEKLREYYGLEKRPVKVIEPYQMLGEIDMELVDAMDIDVIGLSGENNMFGIPNKDWTAHRTFWGQEVLLPGNFNCTYNSNGDMLIHPEGDTTVPPSAMMPKSGYFFDALDRQQPIDDSVLKVEDNLEEFALVTEHDLNYWKTRVEEIQSLSKAVIANPGGTALGDIALVPAVGLKHPRGIRGVEEWYISTLTREDFIKEVYDRETDIAIDNLKKLYSVIGNKIDVVYICGADFGTQNSTFCSPETFSRVWLPYYKKVNDWIHQNTQWKTFKHSCGAVETLMDLFIEAGFDIINPVQINAAGMDPQLLKKKYGDRIVFWGGGADTQGVFAFGTPEQVKEQVKRQCDILNKNGGFVFNTVHNIQANVPFENVVAMLGALKEL
;
A
#
# COMPACT_ATOMS: atom_id res chain seq x y z
N MET A 1 43.22 61.62 2.97
CA MET A 1 42.27 60.88 2.07
C MET A 1 42.27 59.39 2.46
N ILE A 2 41.23 58.97 3.12
CA ILE A 2 41.04 57.55 3.58
C ILE A 2 40.11 56.89 2.60
N PRO A 3 40.43 55.71 2.01
CA PRO A 3 39.53 55.03 1.10
C PRO A 3 38.44 54.35 1.87
N LYS A 4 37.17 54.53 1.45
CA LYS A 4 35.98 53.91 1.95
C LYS A 4 36.06 52.41 1.67
N LYS A 5 35.98 51.55 2.72
CA LYS A 5 35.69 50.12 2.64
C LYS A 5 34.23 49.94 2.20
N ILE A 6 34.04 49.37 1.03
CA ILE A 6 32.74 48.90 0.56
C ILE A 6 32.49 47.55 1.24
N ASN A 7 31.57 47.53 2.20
CA ASN A 7 31.03 46.30 2.79
C ASN A 7 30.05 45.63 1.80
N PHE A 8 30.47 44.58 1.13
CA PHE A 8 29.56 43.65 0.47
C PHE A 8 28.88 42.81 1.55
N MET A 9 27.70 43.20 1.98
CA MET A 9 26.77 42.33 2.67
C MET A 9 26.25 41.33 1.65
N ILE A 10 26.82 40.12 1.63
CA ILE A 10 26.21 38.96 1.01
C ILE A 10 25.04 38.59 1.92
N GLN A 11 23.82 38.99 1.54
CA GLN A 11 22.61 38.42 2.09
C GLN A 11 22.60 36.93 1.71
N LYS A 12 23.00 36.04 2.63
CA LYS A 12 22.62 34.65 2.61
C LYS A 12 21.11 34.64 2.79
N GLN A 13 20.35 34.57 1.69
CA GLN A 13 18.98 34.10 1.74
C GLN A 13 19.05 32.66 2.31
N SER A 14 18.67 32.50 3.58
CA SER A 14 18.38 31.21 4.13
C SER A 14 17.11 30.74 3.40
N TYR A 15 17.28 29.91 2.37
CA TYR A 15 16.17 29.17 1.81
C TYR A 15 15.61 28.33 2.96
N MET A 16 14.39 28.64 3.41
CA MET A 16 13.69 27.75 4.36
C MET A 16 13.50 26.41 3.68
N LYS A 17 13.98 25.33 4.33
CA LYS A 17 13.81 23.97 3.85
C LYS A 17 12.31 23.70 3.70
N GLU A 18 11.89 23.22 2.55
CA GLU A 18 10.49 22.86 2.32
C GLU A 18 10.00 21.76 3.27
N SER A 19 8.73 21.82 3.65
CA SER A 19 8.12 20.78 4.46
C SER A 19 7.98 19.49 3.66
N SER A 20 7.82 18.35 4.36
CA SER A 20 7.52 17.04 3.76
C SER A 20 6.37 17.12 2.76
N ARG A 21 5.25 17.74 3.17
CA ARG A 21 4.08 17.88 2.29
C ARG A 21 4.34 18.76 1.06
N GLN A 22 5.14 19.84 1.19
CA GLN A 22 5.49 20.69 0.04
C GLN A 22 6.33 19.93 -0.99
N ASN A 23 7.35 19.16 -0.55
CA ASN A 23 8.14 18.28 -1.42
C ASN A 23 7.26 17.21 -2.08
N PHE A 24 6.32 16.62 -1.32
CA PHE A 24 5.38 15.65 -1.86
C PHE A 24 4.49 16.27 -2.95
N LEU A 25 3.90 17.43 -2.72
CA LEU A 25 3.05 18.11 -3.71
C LEU A 25 3.81 18.49 -4.99
N LYS A 26 5.09 18.89 -4.88
CA LYS A 26 5.95 19.04 -6.06
C LYS A 26 6.11 17.71 -6.80
N THR A 27 6.44 16.65 -6.07
CA THR A 27 6.67 15.32 -6.62
C THR A 27 5.48 14.81 -7.41
N ILE A 28 4.28 14.82 -6.82
CA ILE A 28 3.05 14.31 -7.49
C ILE A 28 2.55 15.25 -8.61
N SER A 29 3.11 16.45 -8.71
CA SER A 29 2.86 17.40 -9.80
C SER A 29 3.98 17.37 -10.86
N HIS A 30 4.81 16.31 -10.89
CA HIS A 30 5.95 16.16 -11.81
C HIS A 30 6.90 17.36 -11.81
N ARG A 31 7.17 17.90 -10.62
CA ARG A 31 8.14 18.98 -10.40
C ARG A 31 9.22 18.49 -9.46
N GLN A 32 10.47 18.91 -9.72
CA GLN A 32 11.62 18.51 -8.91
C GLN A 32 11.45 18.95 -7.46
N PRO A 33 11.39 18.02 -6.48
CA PRO A 33 11.43 18.35 -5.05
C PRO A 33 12.85 18.69 -4.61
N ASP A 34 13.00 19.30 -3.44
CA ASP A 34 14.30 19.63 -2.86
C ASP A 34 15.10 18.39 -2.44
N ARG A 35 14.41 17.31 -2.13
CA ARG A 35 14.95 15.99 -1.83
C ARG A 35 13.97 14.89 -2.27
N VAL A 36 14.44 13.66 -2.34
CA VAL A 36 13.58 12.51 -2.61
C VAL A 36 12.51 12.39 -1.53
N VAL A 37 11.26 12.25 -1.95
CA VAL A 37 10.13 12.00 -1.04
C VAL A 37 10.12 10.54 -0.64
N VAL A 38 9.94 10.25 0.64
CA VAL A 38 10.06 8.91 1.23
C VAL A 38 8.75 8.48 1.88
N ASP A 39 8.32 7.24 1.58
CA ASP A 39 7.25 6.54 2.25
C ASP A 39 7.73 5.21 2.81
N PHE A 40 7.41 4.94 4.07
CA PHE A 40 7.45 3.61 4.68
C PHE A 40 6.27 3.51 5.65
N GLY A 41 5.35 2.60 5.37
CA GLY A 41 4.22 2.27 6.24
C GLY A 41 2.94 3.05 5.99
N ALA A 42 2.85 3.88 4.95
CA ALA A 42 1.62 4.61 4.66
C ALA A 42 0.50 3.73 4.07
N THR A 43 0.84 2.56 3.52
CA THR A 43 -0.13 1.58 2.98
C THR A 43 0.26 0.14 3.34
N PRO A 44 -0.67 -0.84 3.20
CA PRO A 44 -0.35 -2.25 3.41
C PRO A 44 0.70 -2.83 2.45
N VAL A 45 1.06 -2.09 1.39
CA VAL A 45 2.03 -2.51 0.36
C VAL A 45 3.36 -1.72 0.43
N THR A 46 3.49 -0.80 1.39
CA THR A 46 4.70 -0.02 1.64
C THR A 46 5.21 -0.15 3.08
N GLY A 47 4.75 -1.20 3.78
CA GLY A 47 4.99 -1.42 5.20
C GLY A 47 6.34 -2.06 5.52
N ILE A 48 6.56 -2.25 6.81
CA ILE A 48 7.75 -2.90 7.37
C ILE A 48 7.32 -3.98 8.36
N HIS A 49 7.88 -5.18 8.23
CA HIS A 49 7.62 -6.28 9.16
C HIS A 49 8.01 -5.92 10.60
N VAL A 50 7.21 -6.33 11.58
CA VAL A 50 7.38 -5.99 13.01
C VAL A 50 8.78 -6.24 13.55
N LEU A 51 9.46 -7.28 13.06
CA LEU A 51 10.84 -7.63 13.47
C LEU A 51 11.85 -6.56 13.05
N VAL A 52 11.64 -5.98 11.87
CA VAL A 52 12.49 -4.90 11.36
C VAL A 52 12.14 -3.58 12.04
N VAL A 53 10.86 -3.33 12.33
CA VAL A 53 10.42 -2.12 13.06
C VAL A 53 11.05 -2.08 14.46
N GLU A 54 11.08 -3.18 15.20
CA GLU A 54 11.73 -3.25 16.51
C GLU A 54 13.23 -2.88 16.41
N LYS A 55 13.94 -3.44 15.42
CA LYS A 55 15.36 -3.12 15.17
C LYS A 55 15.58 -1.66 14.76
N LEU A 56 14.65 -1.06 14.01
CA LEU A 56 14.72 0.36 13.66
C LEU A 56 14.56 1.25 14.89
N ARG A 57 13.64 0.94 15.81
CA ARG A 57 13.51 1.67 17.08
C ARG A 57 14.81 1.61 17.89
N GLU A 58 15.43 0.42 17.98
CA GLU A 58 16.73 0.25 18.64
C GLU A 58 17.85 1.05 17.94
N TYR A 59 17.93 1.00 16.61
CA TYR A 59 18.93 1.71 15.81
C TYR A 59 18.87 3.23 16.00
N TYR A 60 17.66 3.79 16.08
CA TYR A 60 17.46 5.22 16.32
C TYR A 60 17.47 5.61 17.81
N GLY A 61 17.73 4.66 18.71
CA GLY A 61 17.78 4.91 20.16
C GLY A 61 16.43 5.32 20.77
N LEU A 62 15.33 4.90 20.13
CA LEU A 62 13.97 5.15 20.62
C LEU A 62 13.62 4.18 21.76
N GLU A 63 12.60 4.54 22.55
CA GLU A 63 12.12 3.69 23.63
C GLU A 63 11.81 2.27 23.16
N LYS A 64 12.36 1.26 23.86
CA LYS A 64 12.08 -0.14 23.60
C LYS A 64 10.67 -0.48 24.11
N ARG A 65 9.78 -0.85 23.21
CA ARG A 65 8.42 -1.29 23.51
C ARG A 65 7.96 -2.32 22.49
N PRO A 66 6.99 -3.21 22.84
CA PRO A 66 6.41 -4.12 21.86
C PRO A 66 5.77 -3.35 20.69
N VAL A 67 6.03 -3.79 19.46
CA VAL A 67 5.49 -3.16 18.24
C VAL A 67 4.05 -3.62 18.02
N LYS A 68 3.15 -2.68 17.71
CA LYS A 68 1.79 -3.03 17.30
C LYS A 68 1.80 -3.59 15.89
N VAL A 69 1.11 -4.71 15.67
CA VAL A 69 0.86 -5.30 14.35
C VAL A 69 -0.41 -4.67 13.79
N ILE A 70 -0.25 -3.65 12.96
CA ILE A 70 -1.38 -2.90 12.38
C ILE A 70 -2.00 -3.60 11.17
N GLU A 71 -1.22 -4.45 10.49
CA GLU A 71 -1.66 -5.29 9.38
C GLU A 71 -1.20 -6.73 9.67
N PRO A 72 -2.09 -7.57 10.25
CA PRO A 72 -1.70 -8.90 10.70
C PRO A 72 -1.39 -9.90 9.61
N TYR A 73 -1.95 -9.77 8.40
CA TYR A 73 -1.74 -10.73 7.31
C TYR A 73 -0.26 -10.87 6.95
N GLN A 74 0.44 -9.75 6.81
CA GLN A 74 1.87 -9.69 6.51
C GLN A 74 2.74 -9.38 7.74
N MET A 75 2.14 -9.32 8.94
CA MET A 75 2.80 -8.96 10.20
C MET A 75 3.50 -7.59 10.13
N LEU A 76 2.84 -6.59 9.52
CA LEU A 76 3.40 -5.25 9.41
C LEU A 76 3.22 -4.47 10.71
N GLY A 77 4.32 -3.85 11.14
CA GLY A 77 4.37 -3.05 12.37
C GLY A 77 3.95 -1.59 12.17
N GLU A 78 3.41 -1.00 13.22
CA GLU A 78 3.14 0.43 13.29
C GLU A 78 4.45 1.23 13.12
N ILE A 79 4.49 2.11 12.14
CA ILE A 79 5.53 3.15 12.03
C ILE A 79 4.98 4.38 12.74
N ASP A 80 5.26 4.46 14.03
CA ASP A 80 4.77 5.57 14.86
C ASP A 80 5.49 6.90 14.54
N MET A 81 4.98 8.00 15.06
CA MET A 81 5.50 9.33 14.73
C MET A 81 6.96 9.53 15.14
N GLU A 82 7.47 8.82 16.16
CA GLU A 82 8.89 8.87 16.52
C GLU A 82 9.76 8.27 15.41
N LEU A 83 9.32 7.13 14.82
CA LEU A 83 9.99 6.53 13.66
C LEU A 83 9.80 7.35 12.38
N VAL A 84 8.59 7.89 12.14
CA VAL A 84 8.32 8.78 11.00
C VAL A 84 9.31 9.94 10.98
N ASP A 85 9.58 10.55 12.14
CA ASP A 85 10.50 11.67 12.24
C ASP A 85 11.99 11.23 12.17
N ALA A 86 12.35 10.12 12.85
CA ALA A 86 13.73 9.59 12.85
C ALA A 86 14.19 9.11 11.46
N MET A 87 13.24 8.60 10.65
CA MET A 87 13.48 8.10 9.30
C MET A 87 13.28 9.15 8.21
N ASP A 88 12.90 10.39 8.56
CA ASP A 88 12.56 11.47 7.61
C ASP A 88 11.44 11.06 6.61
N ILE A 89 10.45 10.29 7.06
CA ILE A 89 9.30 9.87 6.25
C ILE A 89 8.39 11.07 5.95
N ASP A 90 7.96 11.19 4.70
CA ASP A 90 7.17 12.32 4.22
C ASP A 90 5.67 12.06 4.16
N VAL A 91 5.28 10.79 4.07
CA VAL A 91 3.90 10.36 3.85
C VAL A 91 3.42 9.50 5.01
N ILE A 92 2.23 9.77 5.51
CA ILE A 92 1.56 8.96 6.53
C ILE A 92 0.27 8.36 5.98
N GLY A 93 -0.09 7.18 6.49
CA GLY A 93 -1.28 6.45 6.08
C GLY A 93 -2.46 6.62 7.02
N LEU A 94 -3.66 6.62 6.45
CA LEU A 94 -4.91 6.46 7.17
C LEU A 94 -5.66 5.25 6.61
N SER A 95 -6.07 4.34 7.48
CA SER A 95 -6.87 3.16 7.12
C SER A 95 -8.15 3.13 7.94
N GLY A 96 -9.12 2.32 7.50
CA GLY A 96 -10.32 2.03 8.28
C GLY A 96 -10.00 1.41 9.65
N GLU A 97 -10.99 1.33 10.52
CA GLU A 97 -10.81 0.79 11.88
C GLU A 97 -10.44 -0.70 11.86
N ASN A 98 -11.03 -1.46 10.95
CA ASN A 98 -10.81 -2.90 10.86
C ASN A 98 -9.66 -3.25 9.90
N ASN A 99 -8.88 -4.26 10.25
CA ASN A 99 -7.95 -4.93 9.34
C ASN A 99 -8.70 -5.88 8.39
N MET A 100 -7.99 -6.53 7.47
CA MET A 100 -8.61 -7.40 6.46
C MET A 100 -9.31 -8.64 7.01
N PHE A 101 -9.08 -9.01 8.27
CA PHE A 101 -9.80 -10.10 8.95
C PHE A 101 -11.11 -9.64 9.62
N GLY A 102 -11.50 -8.37 9.45
CA GLY A 102 -12.67 -7.79 10.11
C GLY A 102 -12.44 -7.47 11.60
N ILE A 103 -11.19 -7.49 12.07
CA ILE A 103 -10.83 -7.25 13.47
C ILE A 103 -10.44 -5.77 13.65
N PRO A 104 -11.08 -5.03 14.60
CA PRO A 104 -10.70 -3.64 14.88
C PRO A 104 -9.29 -3.52 15.45
N ASN A 105 -8.50 -2.60 14.91
CA ASN A 105 -7.13 -2.30 15.36
C ASN A 105 -7.14 -1.47 16.67
N LYS A 106 -7.63 -2.05 17.76
CA LYS A 106 -7.73 -1.45 19.10
C LYS A 106 -7.58 -2.50 20.21
N ASP A 107 -7.61 -2.06 21.47
CA ASP A 107 -7.55 -2.93 22.66
C ASP A 107 -6.35 -3.89 22.64
N TRP A 108 -5.19 -3.36 22.32
CA TRP A 108 -3.96 -4.07 22.04
C TRP A 108 -3.53 -5.01 23.17
N THR A 109 -3.22 -6.28 22.82
CA THR A 109 -2.79 -7.33 23.75
C THR A 109 -1.41 -7.88 23.39
N ALA A 110 -0.60 -8.21 24.42
CA ALA A 110 0.71 -8.77 24.22
C ALA A 110 0.63 -10.20 23.65
N HIS A 111 1.43 -10.48 22.63
CA HIS A 111 1.54 -11.79 22.01
C HIS A 111 3.02 -12.12 21.73
N ARG A 112 3.39 -13.40 21.90
CA ARG A 112 4.73 -13.90 21.58
C ARG A 112 4.71 -14.66 20.25
N THR A 113 5.43 -14.15 19.27
CA THR A 113 5.51 -14.73 17.93
C THR A 113 6.33 -16.03 17.90
N PHE A 114 6.26 -16.80 16.82
CA PHE A 114 7.06 -18.01 16.61
C PHE A 114 8.56 -17.75 16.64
N TRP A 115 9.02 -16.56 16.23
CA TRP A 115 10.43 -16.15 16.27
C TRP A 115 10.85 -15.50 17.61
N GLY A 116 9.97 -15.54 18.62
CA GLY A 116 10.28 -15.16 19.99
C GLY A 116 10.16 -13.66 20.31
N GLN A 117 9.71 -12.84 19.35
CA GLN A 117 9.45 -11.40 19.56
C GLN A 117 8.14 -11.21 20.34
N GLU A 118 8.12 -10.26 21.25
CA GLU A 118 6.89 -9.76 21.87
C GLU A 118 6.30 -8.62 21.03
N VAL A 119 5.07 -8.77 20.61
CA VAL A 119 4.33 -7.81 19.79
C VAL A 119 2.98 -7.50 20.44
N LEU A 120 2.30 -6.45 19.97
CA LEU A 120 0.93 -6.16 20.31
C LEU A 120 0.02 -6.51 19.13
N LEU A 121 -0.94 -7.40 19.35
CA LEU A 121 -2.01 -7.72 18.41
C LEU A 121 -3.33 -7.04 18.84
N PRO A 122 -4.26 -6.78 17.90
CA PRO A 122 -5.60 -6.30 18.25
C PRO A 122 -6.28 -7.21 19.29
N GLY A 123 -7.05 -6.64 20.19
CA GLY A 123 -7.62 -7.38 21.34
C GLY A 123 -8.49 -8.57 20.97
N ASN A 124 -9.16 -8.53 19.81
CA ASN A 124 -9.97 -9.63 19.29
C ASN A 124 -9.20 -10.55 18.32
N PHE A 125 -7.86 -10.47 18.26
CA PHE A 125 -7.06 -11.38 17.47
C PHE A 125 -6.98 -12.76 18.13
N ASN A 126 -8.05 -13.54 17.99
CA ASN A 126 -8.12 -14.90 18.49
C ASN A 126 -7.63 -15.87 17.41
N CYS A 127 -6.68 -16.71 17.77
CA CYS A 127 -6.12 -17.73 16.88
C CYS A 127 -6.22 -19.12 17.51
N THR A 128 -6.17 -20.15 16.66
CA THR A 128 -6.02 -21.56 17.05
C THR A 128 -4.77 -22.13 16.42
N TYR A 129 -4.43 -23.38 16.76
CA TYR A 129 -3.27 -24.06 16.20
C TYR A 129 -3.71 -25.42 15.64
N ASN A 130 -3.20 -25.76 14.45
CA ASN A 130 -3.42 -27.09 13.88
C ASN A 130 -2.47 -28.15 14.52
N SER A 131 -2.58 -29.39 14.08
CA SER A 131 -1.74 -30.50 14.59
C SER A 131 -0.23 -30.32 14.33
N ASN A 132 0.16 -29.52 13.36
CA ASN A 132 1.55 -29.21 13.04
C ASN A 132 2.09 -28.04 13.89
N GLY A 133 1.21 -27.35 14.62
CA GLY A 133 1.52 -26.15 15.39
C GLY A 133 1.51 -24.85 14.56
N ASP A 134 0.95 -24.89 13.34
CA ASP A 134 0.76 -23.68 12.53
C ASP A 134 -0.39 -22.85 13.11
N MET A 135 -0.24 -21.53 13.08
CA MET A 135 -1.24 -20.60 13.60
C MET A 135 -2.35 -20.36 12.59
N LEU A 136 -3.59 -20.50 13.03
CA LEU A 136 -4.80 -20.28 12.25
C LEU A 136 -5.52 -19.04 12.77
N ILE A 137 -5.83 -18.10 11.88
CA ILE A 137 -6.64 -16.93 12.22
C ILE A 137 -8.07 -17.09 11.69
N HIS A 138 -9.01 -16.59 12.46
CA HIS A 138 -10.45 -16.71 12.18
C HIS A 138 -11.05 -15.32 11.88
N PRO A 139 -12.01 -15.24 10.94
CA PRO A 139 -12.72 -14.00 10.64
C PRO A 139 -13.31 -13.35 11.90
N GLU A 140 -13.11 -12.04 12.04
CA GLU A 140 -13.55 -11.25 13.22
C GLU A 140 -13.02 -11.78 14.57
N GLY A 141 -12.04 -12.70 14.56
CA GLY A 141 -11.56 -13.40 15.75
C GLY A 141 -12.51 -14.46 16.30
N ASP A 142 -13.52 -14.88 15.54
CA ASP A 142 -14.52 -15.87 15.93
C ASP A 142 -14.02 -17.29 15.70
N THR A 143 -13.45 -17.92 16.72
CA THR A 143 -12.91 -19.30 16.64
C THR A 143 -13.98 -20.39 16.51
N THR A 144 -15.26 -20.06 16.49
CA THR A 144 -16.35 -21.01 16.26
C THR A 144 -16.62 -21.27 14.77
N VAL A 145 -16.05 -20.43 13.89
CA VAL A 145 -16.13 -20.58 12.44
C VAL A 145 -14.80 -21.09 11.86
N PRO A 146 -14.79 -21.65 10.64
CA PRO A 146 -13.54 -22.11 10.01
C PRO A 146 -12.50 -20.99 9.89
N PRO A 147 -11.19 -21.29 10.02
CA PRO A 147 -10.14 -20.32 9.83
C PRO A 147 -10.11 -19.83 8.37
N SER A 148 -9.63 -18.60 8.19
CA SER A 148 -9.51 -17.96 6.86
C SER A 148 -8.08 -17.79 6.39
N ALA A 149 -7.11 -17.87 7.30
CA ALA A 149 -5.70 -17.80 6.95
C ALA A 149 -4.83 -18.62 7.92
N MET A 150 -3.62 -18.96 7.48
CA MET A 150 -2.67 -19.78 8.23
C MET A 150 -1.27 -19.18 8.13
N MET A 151 -0.54 -19.14 9.26
CA MET A 151 0.89 -18.88 9.31
C MET A 151 1.60 -20.15 9.72
N PRO A 152 2.49 -20.73 8.88
CA PRO A 152 3.31 -21.87 9.26
C PRO A 152 4.17 -21.54 10.48
N LYS A 153 4.43 -22.53 11.35
CA LYS A 153 5.27 -22.34 12.54
C LYS A 153 6.67 -21.80 12.22
N SER A 154 7.17 -22.04 11.01
CA SER A 154 8.44 -21.48 10.49
C SER A 154 8.25 -20.21 9.67
N GLY A 155 7.02 -19.72 9.53
CA GLY A 155 6.67 -18.56 8.72
C GLY A 155 6.73 -17.25 9.49
N TYR A 156 6.60 -16.16 8.74
CA TYR A 156 6.63 -14.80 9.25
C TYR A 156 5.36 -13.99 8.88
N PHE A 157 4.44 -14.58 8.12
CA PHE A 157 3.19 -13.96 7.65
C PHE A 157 2.14 -15.04 7.40
N PHE A 158 0.90 -14.61 7.24
CA PHE A 158 -0.23 -15.49 6.92
C PHE A 158 -0.45 -15.62 5.42
N ASP A 159 -0.92 -16.80 5.00
CA ASP A 159 -1.50 -17.03 3.69
C ASP A 159 -3.00 -17.31 3.83
N ALA A 160 -3.80 -16.81 2.89
CA ALA A 160 -5.22 -17.11 2.83
C ALA A 160 -5.45 -18.61 2.58
N LEU A 161 -6.38 -19.18 3.33
CA LEU A 161 -6.84 -20.54 3.07
C LEU A 161 -7.86 -20.53 1.93
N ASP A 162 -7.75 -21.48 1.02
CA ASP A 162 -8.76 -21.65 -0.01
C ASP A 162 -10.08 -22.13 0.64
N ARG A 163 -11.11 -21.30 0.51
CA ARG A 163 -12.46 -21.56 1.01
C ARG A 163 -13.48 -21.66 -0.13
N GLN A 164 -12.98 -21.78 -1.39
CA GLN A 164 -13.84 -21.91 -2.55
C GLN A 164 -14.74 -23.16 -2.45
N GLN A 165 -16.03 -22.94 -2.52
CA GLN A 165 -16.99 -24.01 -2.66
C GLN A 165 -17.16 -24.36 -4.15
N PRO A 166 -17.57 -25.62 -4.50
CA PRO A 166 -17.91 -25.96 -5.88
C PRO A 166 -18.93 -24.97 -6.45
N ILE A 167 -18.62 -24.41 -7.64
CA ILE A 167 -19.50 -23.44 -8.29
C ILE A 167 -20.59 -24.17 -9.06
N ASP A 168 -21.83 -23.75 -8.82
CA ASP A 168 -23.00 -24.09 -9.63
C ASP A 168 -23.52 -22.81 -10.28
N ASP A 169 -23.26 -22.65 -11.58
CA ASP A 169 -23.64 -21.47 -12.34
C ASP A 169 -25.16 -21.21 -12.33
N SER A 170 -25.98 -22.23 -12.05
CA SER A 170 -27.45 -22.08 -12.00
C SER A 170 -27.94 -21.32 -10.76
N VAL A 171 -27.11 -21.24 -9.70
CA VAL A 171 -27.44 -20.59 -8.42
C VAL A 171 -26.46 -19.49 -8.03
N LEU A 172 -25.42 -19.27 -8.82
CA LEU A 172 -24.42 -18.22 -8.60
C LEU A 172 -25.07 -16.84 -8.66
N LYS A 173 -24.86 -16.01 -7.64
CA LYS A 173 -25.46 -14.68 -7.53
C LYS A 173 -24.39 -13.61 -7.37
N VAL A 174 -24.60 -12.47 -8.00
CA VAL A 174 -23.73 -11.30 -7.90
C VAL A 174 -23.60 -10.82 -6.46
N GLU A 175 -24.69 -10.85 -5.69
CA GLU A 175 -24.74 -10.47 -4.28
C GLU A 175 -23.77 -11.27 -3.41
N ASP A 176 -23.47 -12.52 -3.78
CA ASP A 176 -22.55 -13.37 -3.04
C ASP A 176 -21.09 -12.87 -3.12
N ASN A 177 -20.74 -12.13 -4.17
CA ASN A 177 -19.44 -11.49 -4.32
C ASN A 177 -19.44 -10.01 -3.88
N LEU A 178 -20.51 -9.53 -3.26
CA LEU A 178 -20.64 -8.17 -2.74
C LEU A 178 -20.80 -8.15 -1.21
N GLU A 179 -20.69 -9.29 -0.52
CA GLU A 179 -20.94 -9.41 0.92
C GLU A 179 -20.07 -8.50 1.78
N GLU A 180 -18.83 -8.21 1.35
CA GLU A 180 -17.88 -7.32 2.04
C GLU A 180 -18.05 -5.83 1.67
N PHE A 181 -18.82 -5.51 0.64
CA PHE A 181 -19.01 -4.14 0.13
C PHE A 181 -20.30 -3.54 0.65
N ALA A 182 -20.27 -2.96 1.83
CA ALA A 182 -21.40 -2.27 2.44
C ALA A 182 -21.26 -0.74 2.31
N LEU A 183 -22.40 -0.03 2.48
CA LEU A 183 -22.35 1.41 2.63
C LEU A 183 -21.73 1.79 3.98
N VAL A 184 -20.83 2.80 3.97
CA VAL A 184 -20.24 3.34 5.19
C VAL A 184 -21.32 3.84 6.15
N THR A 185 -21.14 3.50 7.43
CA THR A 185 -22.06 3.84 8.51
C THR A 185 -21.71 5.20 9.14
N GLU A 186 -22.58 5.70 10.00
CA GLU A 186 -22.28 6.89 10.82
C GLU A 186 -21.08 6.65 11.76
N HIS A 187 -20.89 5.42 12.23
CA HIS A 187 -19.70 5.05 13.01
C HIS A 187 -18.43 5.24 12.18
N ASP A 188 -18.39 4.72 10.97
CA ASP A 188 -17.24 4.85 10.07
C ASP A 188 -16.96 6.32 9.74
N LEU A 189 -17.99 7.11 9.47
CA LEU A 189 -17.85 8.54 9.20
C LEU A 189 -17.25 9.30 10.39
N ASN A 190 -17.70 8.99 11.61
CA ASN A 190 -17.15 9.59 12.82
C ASN A 190 -15.69 9.15 13.06
N TYR A 191 -15.37 7.88 12.82
CA TYR A 191 -14.00 7.38 12.88
C TYR A 191 -13.09 8.15 11.92
N TRP A 192 -13.45 8.23 10.64
CA TRP A 192 -12.66 8.95 9.63
C TRP A 192 -12.50 10.43 9.95
N LYS A 193 -13.57 11.10 10.42
CA LYS A 193 -13.51 12.49 10.86
C LYS A 193 -12.47 12.68 11.95
N THR A 194 -12.50 11.85 13.00
CA THR A 194 -11.56 11.91 14.13
C THR A 194 -10.11 11.68 13.64
N ARG A 195 -9.88 10.65 12.82
CA ARG A 195 -8.54 10.32 12.32
C ARG A 195 -7.93 11.44 11.48
N VAL A 196 -8.74 12.09 10.65
CA VAL A 196 -8.27 13.21 9.82
C VAL A 196 -7.97 14.44 10.66
N GLU A 197 -8.76 14.71 11.72
CA GLU A 197 -8.51 15.83 12.63
C GLU A 197 -7.19 15.64 13.42
N GLU A 198 -6.87 14.42 13.86
CA GLU A 198 -5.61 14.10 14.57
C GLU A 198 -4.36 14.43 13.76
N ILE A 199 -4.39 14.23 12.46
CA ILE A 199 -3.22 14.42 11.58
C ILE A 199 -3.15 15.81 10.93
N GLN A 200 -4.19 16.62 11.04
CA GLN A 200 -4.29 17.91 10.32
C GLN A 200 -3.17 18.89 10.67
N SER A 201 -2.58 18.79 11.87
CA SER A 201 -1.46 19.63 12.29
C SER A 201 -0.09 19.18 11.77
N LEU A 202 -0.01 17.97 11.19
CA LEU A 202 1.23 17.40 10.70
C LEU A 202 1.60 17.98 9.33
N SER A 203 2.87 18.31 9.15
CA SER A 203 3.40 18.80 7.85
C SER A 203 3.76 17.64 6.90
N LYS A 204 3.08 16.51 7.02
CA LYS A 204 3.26 15.31 6.21
C LYS A 204 2.17 15.22 5.13
N ALA A 205 2.46 14.54 4.04
CA ALA A 205 1.44 14.14 3.07
C ALA A 205 0.62 12.97 3.63
N VAL A 206 -0.61 12.81 3.14
CA VAL A 206 -1.54 11.81 3.65
C VAL A 206 -2.12 10.96 2.52
N ILE A 207 -1.96 9.64 2.62
CA ILE A 207 -2.68 8.68 1.79
C ILE A 207 -3.75 7.98 2.64
N ALA A 208 -4.97 7.91 2.13
CA ALA A 208 -6.06 7.20 2.78
C ALA A 208 -6.41 5.91 2.03
N ASN A 209 -6.66 4.84 2.79
CA ASN A 209 -7.19 3.57 2.29
C ASN A 209 -8.57 3.32 2.89
N PRO A 210 -9.64 3.84 2.28
CA PRO A 210 -11.01 3.64 2.76
C PRO A 210 -11.57 2.25 2.45
N GLY A 211 -10.93 1.47 1.58
CA GLY A 211 -11.47 0.23 1.06
C GLY A 211 -12.62 0.41 0.06
N GLY A 212 -13.24 -0.70 -0.35
CA GLY A 212 -14.47 -0.68 -1.16
C GLY A 212 -14.30 -0.43 -2.66
N THR A 213 -13.07 -0.41 -3.17
CA THR A 213 -12.74 -0.18 -4.58
C THR A 213 -11.84 -1.28 -5.16
N ALA A 214 -11.91 -2.48 -4.58
CA ALA A 214 -10.95 -3.56 -4.84
C ALA A 214 -10.99 -4.10 -6.28
N LEU A 215 -12.16 -4.22 -6.90
CA LEU A 215 -12.37 -4.69 -8.28
C LEU A 215 -11.57 -5.95 -8.61
N GLY A 216 -11.72 -6.99 -7.77
CA GLY A 216 -11.04 -8.26 -7.96
C GLY A 216 -9.58 -8.28 -7.50
N ASP A 217 -9.21 -7.47 -6.52
CA ASP A 217 -7.93 -7.59 -5.82
C ASP A 217 -7.76 -9.00 -5.26
N ILE A 218 -6.73 -9.72 -5.75
CA ILE A 218 -6.49 -11.12 -5.39
C ILE A 218 -6.23 -11.35 -3.89
N ALA A 219 -5.76 -10.34 -3.18
CA ALA A 219 -5.62 -10.39 -1.73
C ALA A 219 -6.98 -10.35 -1.02
N LEU A 220 -8.01 -9.79 -1.66
CA LEU A 220 -9.35 -9.62 -1.10
C LEU A 220 -10.37 -10.62 -1.61
N VAL A 221 -10.18 -11.19 -2.82
CA VAL A 221 -11.07 -12.24 -3.38
C VAL A 221 -11.36 -13.37 -2.37
N PRO A 222 -10.39 -13.90 -1.58
CA PRO A 222 -10.67 -14.93 -0.58
C PRO A 222 -11.59 -14.47 0.57
N ALA A 223 -11.85 -13.18 0.69
CA ALA A 223 -12.72 -12.56 1.69
C ALA A 223 -12.41 -13.06 3.12
N VAL A 224 -11.13 -12.96 3.51
CA VAL A 224 -10.61 -13.52 4.78
C VAL A 224 -11.31 -12.97 6.04
N GLY A 225 -12.00 -11.83 5.93
CA GLY A 225 -12.83 -11.25 6.99
C GLY A 225 -14.25 -11.81 7.08
N LEU A 226 -14.74 -12.54 6.08
CA LEU A 226 -16.09 -13.12 6.11
C LEU A 226 -16.10 -14.50 6.77
N LYS A 227 -17.07 -14.72 7.67
CA LYS A 227 -17.24 -16.00 8.39
C LYS A 227 -17.64 -17.14 7.46
N HIS A 228 -18.55 -16.89 6.53
CA HIS A 228 -19.11 -17.87 5.60
C HIS A 228 -19.18 -17.28 4.19
N PRO A 229 -18.03 -17.05 3.51
CA PRO A 229 -18.00 -16.41 2.21
C PRO A 229 -18.72 -17.27 1.17
N ARG A 230 -19.48 -16.62 0.29
CA ARG A 230 -20.19 -17.23 -0.84
C ARG A 230 -19.68 -16.64 -2.14
N GLY A 231 -20.08 -17.24 -3.26
CA GLY A 231 -19.69 -16.80 -4.59
C GLY A 231 -18.31 -17.32 -5.01
N ILE A 232 -17.59 -16.55 -5.80
CA ILE A 232 -16.26 -16.90 -6.31
C ILE A 232 -15.22 -16.33 -5.35
N ARG A 233 -14.49 -17.22 -4.63
CA ARG A 233 -13.56 -16.86 -3.55
C ARG A 233 -12.16 -17.47 -3.72
N GLY A 234 -11.98 -18.39 -4.68
CA GLY A 234 -10.67 -18.89 -5.09
C GLY A 234 -10.01 -17.94 -6.08
N VAL A 235 -8.73 -17.60 -5.87
CA VAL A 235 -7.99 -16.70 -6.76
C VAL A 235 -7.89 -17.26 -8.18
N GLU A 236 -7.62 -18.57 -8.32
CA GLU A 236 -7.57 -19.23 -9.63
C GLU A 236 -8.94 -19.18 -10.33
N GLU A 237 -10.00 -19.54 -9.60
CA GLU A 237 -11.37 -19.52 -10.14
C GLU A 237 -11.82 -18.08 -10.51
N TRP A 238 -11.38 -17.09 -9.77
CA TRP A 238 -11.63 -15.70 -10.09
C TRP A 238 -11.05 -15.31 -11.46
N TYR A 239 -9.77 -15.62 -11.70
CA TYR A 239 -9.13 -15.34 -12.98
C TYR A 239 -9.77 -16.13 -14.14
N ILE A 240 -10.10 -17.41 -13.92
CA ILE A 240 -10.84 -18.22 -14.92
C ILE A 240 -12.18 -17.53 -15.22
N SER A 241 -12.89 -17.06 -14.21
CA SER A 241 -14.19 -16.42 -14.35
C SER A 241 -14.14 -15.09 -15.11
N THR A 242 -13.02 -14.37 -15.10
CA THR A 242 -12.86 -13.17 -15.95
C THR A 242 -12.94 -13.46 -17.45
N LEU A 243 -12.79 -14.72 -17.86
CA LEU A 243 -12.89 -15.19 -19.24
C LEU A 243 -14.14 -16.03 -19.49
N THR A 244 -14.54 -16.87 -18.54
CA THR A 244 -15.64 -17.83 -18.70
C THR A 244 -16.99 -17.31 -18.21
N ARG A 245 -16.97 -16.32 -17.30
CA ARG A 245 -18.15 -15.67 -16.69
C ARG A 245 -18.02 -14.14 -16.76
N GLU A 246 -17.54 -13.63 -17.89
CA GLU A 246 -17.19 -12.19 -18.05
C GLU A 246 -18.38 -11.26 -17.67
N ASP A 247 -19.60 -11.61 -18.10
CA ASP A 247 -20.79 -10.80 -17.80
C ASP A 247 -21.12 -10.78 -16.30
N PHE A 248 -20.94 -11.91 -15.61
CA PHE A 248 -21.09 -11.99 -14.15
C PHE A 248 -20.08 -11.09 -13.43
N ILE A 249 -18.80 -11.17 -13.81
CA ILE A 249 -17.72 -10.33 -13.22
C ILE A 249 -18.00 -8.84 -13.47
N LYS A 250 -18.44 -8.48 -14.67
CA LYS A 250 -18.81 -7.09 -15.01
C LYS A 250 -19.98 -6.60 -14.15
N GLU A 251 -20.98 -7.41 -13.91
CA GLU A 251 -22.12 -7.04 -13.07
C GLU A 251 -21.69 -6.85 -11.61
N VAL A 252 -20.79 -7.73 -11.08
CA VAL A 252 -20.19 -7.54 -9.77
C VAL A 252 -19.48 -6.18 -9.70
N TYR A 253 -18.63 -5.86 -10.68
CA TYR A 253 -17.87 -4.61 -10.69
C TYR A 253 -18.77 -3.36 -10.87
N ASP A 254 -19.82 -3.45 -11.65
CA ASP A 254 -20.75 -2.33 -11.82
C ASP A 254 -21.42 -1.98 -10.49
N ARG A 255 -21.90 -2.98 -9.76
CA ARG A 255 -22.54 -2.78 -8.45
C ARG A 255 -21.54 -2.38 -7.36
N GLU A 256 -20.34 -2.97 -7.36
CA GLU A 256 -19.26 -2.60 -6.43
C GLU A 256 -18.88 -1.12 -6.63
N THR A 257 -18.72 -0.67 -7.88
CA THR A 257 -18.38 0.74 -8.17
C THR A 257 -19.46 1.71 -7.79
N ASP A 258 -20.73 1.36 -7.90
CA ASP A 258 -21.83 2.19 -7.43
C ASP A 258 -21.78 2.38 -5.91
N ILE A 259 -21.59 1.28 -5.16
CA ILE A 259 -21.40 1.31 -3.70
C ILE A 259 -20.16 2.14 -3.34
N ALA A 260 -19.05 1.92 -4.04
CA ALA A 260 -17.79 2.64 -3.80
C ALA A 260 -17.95 4.14 -3.99
N ILE A 261 -18.61 4.59 -5.06
CA ILE A 261 -18.85 6.01 -5.33
C ILE A 261 -19.77 6.63 -4.25
N ASP A 262 -20.80 5.92 -3.82
CA ASP A 262 -21.67 6.41 -2.74
C ASP A 262 -20.91 6.51 -1.41
N ASN A 263 -20.01 5.57 -1.12
CA ASN A 263 -19.11 5.63 0.02
C ASN A 263 -18.13 6.80 -0.08
N LEU A 264 -17.51 7.01 -1.24
CA LEU A 264 -16.60 8.13 -1.48
C LEU A 264 -17.28 9.49 -1.30
N LYS A 265 -18.53 9.64 -1.75
CA LYS A 265 -19.34 10.86 -1.51
C LYS A 265 -19.50 11.16 -0.02
N LYS A 266 -19.88 10.15 0.76
CA LYS A 266 -20.06 10.27 2.21
C LYS A 266 -18.74 10.56 2.91
N LEU A 267 -17.68 9.82 2.58
CA LEU A 267 -16.35 10.03 3.15
C LEU A 267 -15.80 11.41 2.82
N TYR A 268 -15.97 11.88 1.58
CA TYR A 268 -15.54 13.23 1.20
C TYR A 268 -16.25 14.33 2.03
N SER A 269 -17.51 14.11 2.42
CA SER A 269 -18.24 15.07 3.25
C SER A 269 -17.61 15.32 4.63
N VAL A 270 -16.86 14.35 5.17
CA VAL A 270 -16.17 14.44 6.49
C VAL A 270 -14.66 14.64 6.36
N ILE A 271 -14.04 14.06 5.34
CA ILE A 271 -12.60 14.16 5.08
C ILE A 271 -12.26 15.47 4.36
N GLY A 272 -13.05 15.84 3.33
CA GLY A 272 -12.74 16.97 2.44
C GLY A 272 -11.39 16.77 1.73
N ASN A 273 -10.66 17.86 1.49
CA ASN A 273 -9.32 17.83 0.89
C ASN A 273 -8.19 17.80 1.94
N LYS A 274 -8.41 17.12 3.07
CA LYS A 274 -7.40 16.96 4.13
C LYS A 274 -6.45 15.79 3.89
N ILE A 275 -6.73 14.94 2.89
CA ILE A 275 -5.81 13.92 2.37
C ILE A 275 -5.32 14.32 0.98
N ASP A 276 -4.18 13.79 0.56
CA ASP A 276 -3.56 14.09 -0.72
C ASP A 276 -3.79 12.97 -1.74
N VAL A 277 -3.86 11.72 -1.27
CA VAL A 277 -3.96 10.52 -2.10
C VAL A 277 -5.02 9.58 -1.54
N VAL A 278 -5.74 8.89 -2.41
CA VAL A 278 -6.61 7.77 -2.06
C VAL A 278 -6.13 6.49 -2.72
N TYR A 279 -5.98 5.44 -1.92
CA TYR A 279 -5.65 4.09 -2.38
C TYR A 279 -6.91 3.46 -2.99
N ILE A 280 -6.84 3.11 -4.27
CA ILE A 280 -8.00 2.58 -5.00
C ILE A 280 -7.99 1.06 -4.98
N CYS A 281 -6.90 0.42 -5.41
CA CYS A 281 -6.85 -1.03 -5.39
C CYS A 281 -5.42 -1.58 -5.35
N GLY A 282 -5.31 -2.82 -4.86
CA GLY A 282 -4.11 -3.65 -4.86
C GLY A 282 -4.17 -4.83 -5.83
N ALA A 283 -5.08 -4.83 -6.81
CA ALA A 283 -5.19 -5.91 -7.76
C ALA A 283 -3.93 -6.05 -8.61
N ASP A 284 -3.26 -7.18 -8.48
CA ASP A 284 -2.09 -7.52 -9.28
C ASP A 284 -2.50 -7.95 -10.69
N PHE A 285 -1.81 -7.41 -11.69
CA PHE A 285 -2.00 -7.76 -13.10
C PHE A 285 -0.76 -8.37 -13.74
N GLY A 286 0.35 -8.49 -13.01
CA GLY A 286 1.60 -9.01 -13.53
C GLY A 286 2.20 -10.16 -12.73
N THR A 287 2.81 -11.10 -13.47
CA THR A 287 3.76 -12.06 -12.95
C THR A 287 5.19 -11.51 -13.12
N GLN A 288 6.21 -12.31 -12.82
CA GLN A 288 7.59 -11.93 -13.09
C GLN A 288 7.87 -11.67 -14.59
N ASN A 289 7.15 -12.34 -15.48
CA ASN A 289 7.49 -12.38 -16.92
C ASN A 289 6.40 -11.82 -17.84
N SER A 290 5.15 -11.73 -17.40
CA SER A 290 4.00 -11.34 -18.22
C SER A 290 2.87 -10.79 -17.39
N THR A 291 1.85 -10.21 -18.05
CA THR A 291 0.57 -9.88 -17.43
C THR A 291 -0.31 -11.12 -17.27
N PHE A 292 -1.25 -11.10 -16.29
CA PHE A 292 -2.25 -12.14 -16.09
C PHE A 292 -3.35 -12.12 -17.16
N CYS A 293 -3.60 -10.97 -17.78
CA CYS A 293 -4.57 -10.82 -18.84
C CYS A 293 -4.00 -10.00 -20.00
N SER A 294 -4.59 -10.12 -21.19
CA SER A 294 -4.23 -9.26 -22.31
C SER A 294 -4.71 -7.83 -22.11
N PRO A 295 -4.09 -6.83 -22.79
CA PRO A 295 -4.58 -5.45 -22.79
C PRO A 295 -6.05 -5.33 -23.21
N GLU A 296 -6.51 -6.15 -24.18
CA GLU A 296 -7.90 -6.18 -24.63
C GLU A 296 -8.85 -6.68 -23.53
N THR A 297 -8.43 -7.70 -22.77
CA THR A 297 -9.22 -8.21 -21.65
C THR A 297 -9.31 -7.16 -20.54
N PHE A 298 -8.18 -6.53 -20.19
CA PHE A 298 -8.18 -5.44 -19.22
C PHE A 298 -9.13 -4.30 -19.65
N SER A 299 -9.06 -3.88 -20.90
CA SER A 299 -9.93 -2.82 -21.45
C SER A 299 -11.43 -3.14 -21.37
N ARG A 300 -11.80 -4.42 -21.47
CA ARG A 300 -13.21 -4.82 -21.39
C ARG A 300 -13.70 -5.04 -19.98
N VAL A 301 -12.84 -5.62 -19.10
CA VAL A 301 -13.28 -6.16 -17.80
C VAL A 301 -13.00 -5.20 -16.65
N TRP A 302 -11.93 -4.39 -16.70
CA TRP A 302 -11.53 -3.54 -15.57
C TRP A 302 -11.53 -2.04 -15.87
N LEU A 303 -11.05 -1.65 -17.05
CA LEU A 303 -10.87 -0.25 -17.42
C LEU A 303 -12.12 0.61 -17.18
N PRO A 304 -13.33 0.20 -17.60
CA PRO A 304 -14.53 1.04 -17.44
C PRO A 304 -14.85 1.35 -15.97
N TYR A 305 -14.64 0.39 -15.10
CA TYR A 305 -14.97 0.48 -13.68
C TYR A 305 -13.94 1.30 -12.91
N TYR A 306 -12.64 1.08 -13.14
CA TYR A 306 -11.60 1.96 -12.59
C TYR A 306 -11.78 3.39 -13.04
N LYS A 307 -12.07 3.58 -14.33
CA LYS A 307 -12.31 4.90 -14.89
C LYS A 307 -13.51 5.58 -14.24
N LYS A 308 -14.62 4.86 -14.04
CA LYS A 308 -15.84 5.36 -13.38
C LYS A 308 -15.54 5.91 -11.98
N VAL A 309 -14.76 5.20 -11.18
CA VAL A 309 -14.36 5.62 -9.83
C VAL A 309 -13.37 6.80 -9.88
N ASN A 310 -12.31 6.70 -10.68
CA ASN A 310 -11.27 7.73 -10.78
C ASN A 310 -11.81 9.03 -11.36
N ASP A 311 -12.68 8.98 -12.37
CA ASP A 311 -13.35 10.16 -12.93
C ASP A 311 -14.20 10.88 -11.87
N TRP A 312 -14.93 10.12 -11.03
CA TRP A 312 -15.67 10.74 -9.93
C TRP A 312 -14.74 11.46 -8.95
N ILE A 313 -13.62 10.82 -8.56
CA ILE A 313 -12.63 11.41 -7.64
C ILE A 313 -12.05 12.70 -8.21
N HIS A 314 -11.59 12.68 -9.46
CA HIS A 314 -10.99 13.85 -10.10
C HIS A 314 -11.96 14.99 -10.33
N GLN A 315 -13.24 14.70 -10.59
CA GLN A 315 -14.27 15.73 -10.79
C GLN A 315 -14.72 16.38 -9.48
N ASN A 316 -14.65 15.68 -8.35
CA ASN A 316 -15.26 16.12 -7.11
C ASN A 316 -14.27 16.43 -5.99
N THR A 317 -12.99 16.03 -6.12
CA THR A 317 -11.98 16.16 -5.06
C THR A 317 -10.65 16.70 -5.63
N GLN A 318 -9.69 16.97 -4.74
CA GLN A 318 -8.30 17.26 -5.12
C GLN A 318 -7.39 16.02 -4.93
N TRP A 319 -7.95 14.87 -4.59
CA TRP A 319 -7.22 13.66 -4.30
C TRP A 319 -6.58 13.07 -5.56
N LYS A 320 -5.39 12.49 -5.39
CA LYS A 320 -4.74 11.68 -6.40
C LYS A 320 -5.06 10.20 -6.18
N THR A 321 -5.19 9.45 -7.27
CA THR A 321 -5.57 8.04 -7.25
C THR A 321 -4.36 7.14 -7.32
N PHE A 322 -4.28 6.16 -6.41
CA PHE A 322 -3.15 5.24 -6.25
C PHE A 322 -3.57 3.82 -6.64
N LYS A 323 -2.81 3.23 -7.55
CA LYS A 323 -2.92 1.84 -7.99
C LYS A 323 -1.71 1.05 -7.52
N HIS A 324 -1.95 -0.07 -6.82
CA HIS A 324 -0.92 -1.09 -6.66
C HIS A 324 -1.13 -2.21 -7.68
N SER A 325 -0.05 -2.67 -8.29
CA SER A 325 0.00 -3.88 -9.12
C SER A 325 1.44 -4.34 -9.28
N CYS A 326 1.76 -5.47 -8.69
CA CYS A 326 3.06 -6.12 -8.84
C CYS A 326 3.27 -6.67 -10.27
N GLY A 327 4.53 -6.96 -10.60
CA GLY A 327 4.93 -7.74 -11.76
C GLY A 327 5.21 -6.93 -13.02
N ALA A 328 5.23 -7.66 -14.14
CA ALA A 328 5.53 -7.17 -15.47
C ALA A 328 4.30 -6.51 -16.09
N VAL A 329 4.02 -5.26 -15.72
CA VAL A 329 2.78 -4.53 -16.10
C VAL A 329 3.01 -3.44 -17.16
N GLU A 330 4.20 -3.34 -17.74
CA GLU A 330 4.53 -2.28 -18.72
C GLU A 330 3.49 -2.19 -19.86
N THR A 331 3.02 -3.33 -20.37
CA THR A 331 2.03 -3.37 -21.45
C THR A 331 0.64 -2.86 -21.06
N LEU A 332 0.35 -2.72 -19.77
CA LEU A 332 -0.91 -2.17 -19.24
C LEU A 332 -0.77 -0.71 -18.79
N MET A 333 0.44 -0.13 -18.80
CA MET A 333 0.65 1.21 -18.24
C MET A 333 -0.17 2.29 -18.93
N ASP A 334 -0.30 2.27 -20.25
CA ASP A 334 -1.14 3.23 -20.98
C ASP A 334 -2.63 3.08 -20.59
N LEU A 335 -3.10 1.86 -20.30
CA LEU A 335 -4.46 1.59 -19.84
C LEU A 335 -4.67 2.00 -18.38
N PHE A 336 -3.68 1.88 -17.51
CA PHE A 336 -3.76 2.42 -16.15
C PHE A 336 -3.88 3.96 -16.18
N ILE A 337 -3.13 4.63 -17.04
CA ILE A 337 -3.24 6.08 -17.24
C ILE A 337 -4.60 6.45 -17.82
N GLU A 338 -5.11 5.71 -18.82
CA GLU A 338 -6.45 5.91 -19.40
C GLU A 338 -7.56 5.69 -18.37
N ALA A 339 -7.38 4.74 -17.46
CA ALA A 339 -8.28 4.50 -16.32
C ALA A 339 -8.27 5.65 -15.29
N GLY A 340 -7.38 6.63 -15.43
CA GLY A 340 -7.28 7.80 -14.57
C GLY A 340 -6.43 7.58 -13.32
N PHE A 341 -5.52 6.61 -13.28
CA PHE A 341 -4.60 6.49 -12.16
C PHE A 341 -3.49 7.54 -12.26
N ASP A 342 -3.31 8.31 -11.17
CA ASP A 342 -2.21 9.29 -11.04
C ASP A 342 -0.90 8.64 -10.60
N ILE A 343 -0.98 7.52 -9.85
CA ILE A 343 0.15 6.88 -9.18
C ILE A 343 0.13 5.38 -9.40
N ILE A 344 1.28 4.80 -9.74
CA ILE A 344 1.50 3.35 -9.82
C ILE A 344 2.51 2.89 -8.77
N ASN A 345 2.21 1.80 -8.09
CA ASN A 345 3.05 1.09 -7.13
C ASN A 345 2.94 -0.43 -7.33
N PRO A 346 4.00 -1.18 -7.18
CA PRO A 346 5.38 -0.73 -7.17
C PRO A 346 5.92 -0.55 -8.60
N VAL A 347 7.12 -0.02 -8.72
CA VAL A 347 7.93 -0.29 -9.91
C VAL A 347 8.75 -1.54 -9.63
N GLN A 348 8.27 -2.72 -10.08
CA GLN A 348 8.96 -3.99 -9.84
C GLN A 348 10.13 -4.15 -10.82
N ILE A 349 11.23 -3.48 -10.51
CA ILE A 349 12.39 -3.24 -11.39
C ILE A 349 13.08 -4.51 -11.93
N ASN A 350 12.82 -5.67 -11.33
CA ASN A 350 13.33 -6.97 -11.76
C ASN A 350 12.34 -7.79 -12.61
N ALA A 351 11.13 -7.27 -12.83
CA ALA A 351 10.15 -7.91 -13.72
C ALA A 351 10.38 -7.53 -15.18
N ALA A 352 9.92 -8.38 -16.09
CA ALA A 352 10.09 -8.18 -17.53
C ALA A 352 9.44 -6.86 -18.01
N GLY A 353 10.17 -6.07 -18.80
CA GLY A 353 9.69 -4.78 -19.32
C GLY A 353 9.71 -3.62 -18.32
N MET A 354 10.03 -3.86 -17.03
CA MET A 354 9.94 -2.86 -15.95
C MET A 354 11.27 -2.12 -15.73
N ASP A 355 12.07 -1.90 -16.79
CA ASP A 355 13.30 -1.11 -16.69
C ASP A 355 12.99 0.35 -16.29
N PRO A 356 13.58 0.86 -15.19
CA PRO A 356 13.25 2.20 -14.67
C PRO A 356 13.56 3.35 -15.65
N GLN A 357 14.61 3.23 -16.49
CA GLN A 357 14.96 4.28 -17.46
C GLN A 357 13.92 4.34 -18.57
N LEU A 358 13.50 3.18 -19.08
CA LEU A 358 12.47 3.09 -20.10
C LEU A 358 11.12 3.58 -19.58
N LEU A 359 10.72 3.15 -18.39
CA LEU A 359 9.47 3.58 -17.76
C LEU A 359 9.47 5.09 -17.51
N LYS A 360 10.55 5.63 -16.93
CA LYS A 360 10.66 7.07 -16.67
C LYS A 360 10.61 7.88 -17.97
N LYS A 361 11.26 7.42 -19.01
CA LYS A 361 11.24 8.07 -20.34
C LYS A 361 9.86 8.04 -20.99
N LYS A 362 9.13 6.92 -20.86
CA LYS A 362 7.85 6.69 -21.57
C LYS A 362 6.64 7.26 -20.82
N TYR A 363 6.67 7.21 -19.49
CA TYR A 363 5.49 7.50 -18.66
C TYR A 363 5.72 8.55 -17.56
N GLY A 364 6.98 8.97 -17.31
CA GLY A 364 7.35 9.77 -16.13
C GLY A 364 6.78 11.19 -16.08
N ASP A 365 6.12 11.68 -17.13
CA ASP A 365 5.38 12.93 -17.18
C ASP A 365 3.86 12.75 -17.05
N ARG A 366 3.37 11.49 -17.03
CA ARG A 366 1.95 11.14 -17.03
C ARG A 366 1.50 10.38 -15.79
N ILE A 367 2.41 9.68 -15.11
CA ILE A 367 2.12 8.91 -13.91
C ILE A 367 3.26 9.01 -12.90
N VAL A 368 2.94 9.07 -11.62
CA VAL A 368 3.92 9.07 -10.54
C VAL A 368 4.32 7.62 -10.23
N PHE A 369 5.61 7.37 -10.14
CA PHE A 369 6.16 6.09 -9.70
C PHE A 369 6.32 6.09 -8.18
N TRP A 370 5.73 5.08 -7.51
CA TRP A 370 5.84 4.92 -6.08
C TRP A 370 6.43 3.54 -5.76
N GLY A 371 7.62 3.52 -5.17
CA GLY A 371 8.39 2.30 -4.97
C GLY A 371 9.35 1.98 -6.12
N GLY A 372 10.08 0.87 -5.99
CA GLY A 372 11.15 0.49 -6.92
C GLY A 372 12.52 1.08 -6.55
N GLY A 373 12.64 1.70 -5.38
CA GLY A 373 13.90 2.25 -4.89
C GLY A 373 14.93 1.20 -4.46
N ALA A 374 14.46 0.02 -4.00
CA ALA A 374 15.31 -1.12 -3.65
C ALA A 374 14.58 -2.42 -4.00
N ASP A 375 15.32 -3.38 -4.57
CA ASP A 375 14.81 -4.66 -5.04
C ASP A 375 14.70 -5.68 -3.90
N THR A 376 13.49 -5.88 -3.40
CA THR A 376 13.18 -6.79 -2.29
C THR A 376 13.35 -8.27 -2.61
N GLN A 377 13.42 -8.64 -3.90
CA GLN A 377 13.64 -10.02 -4.37
C GLN A 377 15.10 -10.28 -4.77
N GLY A 378 15.95 -9.25 -4.80
CA GLY A 378 17.32 -9.32 -5.25
C GLY A 378 18.30 -8.65 -4.29
N VAL A 379 18.88 -7.53 -4.70
CA VAL A 379 20.00 -6.86 -4.00
C VAL A 379 19.63 -6.48 -2.56
N PHE A 380 18.40 -6.03 -2.31
CA PHE A 380 18.02 -5.60 -0.96
C PHE A 380 17.96 -6.78 0.04
N ALA A 381 17.52 -7.96 -0.41
CA ALA A 381 17.43 -9.15 0.44
C ALA A 381 18.75 -9.96 0.50
N PHE A 382 19.55 -9.97 -0.59
CA PHE A 382 20.67 -10.93 -0.74
C PHE A 382 22.01 -10.27 -1.08
N GLY A 383 22.04 -8.96 -1.37
CA GLY A 383 23.25 -8.22 -1.69
C GLY A 383 23.98 -7.71 -0.44
N THR A 384 25.14 -7.05 -0.68
CA THR A 384 25.89 -6.37 0.38
C THR A 384 25.31 -4.96 0.63
N PRO A 385 25.60 -4.35 1.80
CA PRO A 385 25.21 -2.96 2.09
C PRO A 385 25.68 -1.96 1.01
N GLU A 386 26.86 -2.16 0.44
CA GLU A 386 27.40 -1.31 -0.64
C GLU A 386 26.58 -1.43 -1.92
N GLN A 387 26.21 -2.66 -2.32
CA GLN A 387 25.36 -2.91 -3.47
C GLN A 387 23.97 -2.29 -3.30
N VAL A 388 23.42 -2.34 -2.06
CA VAL A 388 22.14 -1.68 -1.73
C VAL A 388 22.26 -0.17 -1.89
N LYS A 389 23.31 0.47 -1.36
CA LYS A 389 23.54 1.91 -1.51
C LYS A 389 23.67 2.33 -2.97
N GLU A 390 24.41 1.57 -3.78
CA GLU A 390 24.55 1.82 -5.22
C GLU A 390 23.21 1.71 -5.94
N GLN A 391 22.41 0.67 -5.63
CA GLN A 391 21.09 0.49 -6.22
C GLN A 391 20.17 1.67 -5.88
N VAL A 392 20.06 2.04 -4.59
CA VAL A 392 19.22 3.14 -4.12
C VAL A 392 19.57 4.45 -4.83
N LYS A 393 20.85 4.81 -4.88
CA LYS A 393 21.30 6.03 -5.58
C LYS A 393 20.93 5.99 -7.06
N ARG A 394 21.22 4.90 -7.74
CA ARG A 394 20.89 4.72 -9.15
C ARG A 394 19.39 4.85 -9.41
N GLN A 395 18.54 4.22 -8.59
CA GLN A 395 17.09 4.31 -8.78
C GLN A 395 16.57 5.73 -8.55
N CYS A 396 17.07 6.41 -7.53
CA CYS A 396 16.71 7.81 -7.28
C CYS A 396 17.18 8.74 -8.41
N ASP A 397 18.39 8.58 -8.92
CA ASP A 397 18.91 9.36 -10.06
C ASP A 397 18.06 9.23 -11.33
N ILE A 398 17.49 8.03 -11.55
CA ILE A 398 16.64 7.75 -12.71
C ILE A 398 15.21 8.26 -12.45
N LEU A 399 14.57 7.78 -11.37
CA LEU A 399 13.13 7.94 -11.16
C LEU A 399 12.76 9.32 -10.61
N ASN A 400 13.63 9.96 -9.79
CA ASN A 400 13.35 11.27 -9.20
C ASN A 400 13.68 12.45 -10.12
N LYS A 401 14.24 12.21 -11.29
CA LYS A 401 14.54 13.27 -12.25
C LYS A 401 13.27 13.98 -12.69
N ASN A 402 13.22 15.29 -12.45
CA ASN A 402 12.04 16.15 -12.68
C ASN A 402 10.81 15.79 -11.83
N GLY A 403 11.00 15.17 -10.66
CA GLY A 403 9.91 14.73 -9.78
C GLY A 403 9.17 13.49 -10.28
N GLY A 404 7.95 13.26 -9.78
CA GLY A 404 7.15 12.08 -10.15
C GLY A 404 7.69 10.76 -9.59
N PHE A 405 8.37 10.80 -8.44
CA PHE A 405 8.87 9.60 -7.76
C PHE A 405 8.76 9.73 -6.24
N VAL A 406 8.11 8.75 -5.61
CA VAL A 406 8.11 8.56 -4.16
C VAL A 406 8.91 7.30 -3.85
N PHE A 407 9.96 7.45 -3.06
CA PHE A 407 10.80 6.34 -2.67
C PHE A 407 10.08 5.40 -1.71
N ASN A 408 10.03 4.15 -2.05
CA ASN A 408 9.80 2.99 -1.23
C ASN A 408 10.58 1.82 -1.83
N THR A 409 10.69 0.70 -1.12
CA THR A 409 11.17 -0.56 -1.71
C THR A 409 10.20 -1.07 -2.79
N VAL A 410 10.55 -2.11 -3.53
CA VAL A 410 9.64 -2.71 -4.52
C VAL A 410 8.34 -3.17 -3.86
N HIS A 411 8.44 -3.75 -2.66
CA HIS A 411 7.31 -4.14 -1.83
C HIS A 411 7.67 -3.93 -0.35
N ASN A 412 6.84 -4.42 0.58
CA ASN A 412 7.09 -4.37 2.02
C ASN A 412 8.48 -4.89 2.40
N ILE A 413 9.11 -4.28 3.40
CA ILE A 413 10.36 -4.80 3.98
C ILE A 413 10.03 -6.01 4.83
N GLN A 414 10.43 -7.19 4.37
CA GLN A 414 10.14 -8.48 4.98
C GLN A 414 11.11 -8.83 6.11
N ALA A 415 10.73 -9.83 6.93
CA ALA A 415 11.50 -10.31 8.08
C ALA A 415 12.90 -10.80 7.74
N ASN A 416 13.11 -11.35 6.55
CA ASN A 416 14.36 -11.97 6.09
C ASN A 416 15.38 -10.97 5.52
N VAL A 417 15.03 -9.68 5.39
CA VAL A 417 15.97 -8.68 4.91
C VAL A 417 17.05 -8.43 5.97
N PRO A 418 18.35 -8.54 5.63
CA PRO A 418 19.43 -8.20 6.55
C PRO A 418 19.31 -6.76 7.05
N PHE A 419 19.38 -6.57 8.37
CA PHE A 419 19.17 -5.24 8.94
C PHE A 419 20.22 -4.23 8.47
N GLU A 420 21.45 -4.68 8.20
CA GLU A 420 22.55 -3.90 7.64
C GLU A 420 22.17 -3.31 6.28
N ASN A 421 21.38 -4.02 5.48
CA ASN A 421 20.87 -3.58 4.19
C ASN A 421 19.80 -2.50 4.37
N VAL A 422 18.94 -2.63 5.38
CA VAL A 422 17.96 -1.58 5.74
C VAL A 422 18.67 -0.29 6.15
N VAL A 423 19.69 -0.40 7.01
CA VAL A 423 20.52 0.75 7.42
C VAL A 423 21.25 1.37 6.23
N ALA A 424 21.80 0.55 5.33
CA ALA A 424 22.48 1.02 4.13
C ALA A 424 21.54 1.81 3.18
N MET A 425 20.32 1.31 2.99
CA MET A 425 19.27 2.00 2.20
C MET A 425 18.93 3.36 2.82
N LEU A 426 18.62 3.39 4.13
CA LEU A 426 18.31 4.64 4.84
C LEU A 426 19.49 5.63 4.84
N GLY A 427 20.71 5.12 4.97
CA GLY A 427 21.94 5.92 4.86
C GLY A 427 22.11 6.56 3.48
N ALA A 428 21.85 5.78 2.41
CA ALA A 428 21.91 6.29 1.04
C ALA A 428 20.90 7.41 0.76
N LEU A 429 19.68 7.27 1.30
CA LEU A 429 18.64 8.31 1.18
C LEU A 429 19.00 9.62 1.86
N LYS A 430 19.73 9.56 2.97
CA LYS A 430 20.20 10.78 3.69
C LYS A 430 21.34 11.51 2.95
N GLU A 431 21.99 10.84 1.99
CA GLU A 431 23.05 11.43 1.17
C GLU A 431 22.52 12.09 -0.11
N LEU A 432 21.23 11.91 -0.45
CA LEU A 432 20.53 12.45 -1.62
C LEU A 432 19.72 13.71 -1.27
#